data_d576567fc4f0ff54ca4c517c4fb99b2e
#
_entry.id   d576567fc4f0ff54ca4c517c4fb99b2e
#
_cell.length_a   1.000
_cell.length_b   1.000
_cell.length_c   1.000
_cell.angle_alpha   90.00
_cell.angle_beta   90.00
_cell.angle_gamma   90.00
#
_symmetry.space_group_name_H-M   'P 1'
#
loop_
_entity.id
_entity.type
_entity.pdbx_description
1 polymer ?
#
loop_
_entity_poly.entity_id
_entity_poly.type
_entity_poly.pdbx_seq_one_letter_code
_entity_poly.pdbx_strand_id
1 'polypeptide(L)'
;VNLSVLLSGSLLSKQSKMNVDNMLMPRFSHLSDEIFPELDEIHRYKLVNQVTFPAIVRLIDRYLPNNLKSQEQKISWLCQKIDENQPLALAILSHITDNLAYALMNLVNIFSSEKIMLNSPLIKIKEPLFTQISEKLHKNLLQTNLKIDLVTSQYDWNSPLIACSAIKQGIYDGNLIKDRIN
;
A
#
# COMPACT_ATOMS: atom_id res chain seq x y z
N VAL A 1 -2.65 -1.25 -3.89
CA VAL A 1 -2.15 -0.24 -2.95
C VAL A 1 -1.58 0.89 -3.75
N ASN A 2 -2.07 2.11 -3.53
CA ASN A 2 -1.48 3.31 -4.10
C ASN A 2 -0.66 3.96 -3.00
N LEU A 3 0.62 4.18 -3.26
CA LEU A 3 1.52 4.86 -2.35
C LEU A 3 1.85 6.25 -2.89
N SER A 4 1.53 7.27 -2.10
CA SER A 4 1.82 8.67 -2.41
C SER A 4 2.51 9.32 -1.23
N VAL A 5 3.52 10.12 -1.49
CA VAL A 5 4.24 10.87 -0.45
C VAL A 5 3.87 12.35 -0.58
N LEU A 6 3.38 12.93 0.51
CA LEU A 6 3.09 14.34 0.63
C LEU A 6 4.18 14.99 1.50
N LEU A 7 4.83 16.01 0.97
CA LEU A 7 5.78 16.86 1.70
C LEU A 7 5.23 18.28 1.76
N SER A 8 5.07 18.80 2.97
CA SER A 8 4.50 20.15 3.19
C SER A 8 3.20 20.40 2.43
N GLY A 9 2.33 19.36 2.36
CA GLY A 9 1.06 19.43 1.66
C GLY A 9 1.11 19.28 0.15
N SER A 10 2.28 19.14 -0.45
CA SER A 10 2.46 18.95 -1.90
C SER A 10 2.78 17.50 -2.24
N LEU A 11 2.18 16.99 -3.32
CA LEU A 11 2.38 15.63 -3.78
C LEU A 11 3.76 15.49 -4.44
N LEU A 12 4.67 14.75 -3.81
CA LEU A 12 6.04 14.53 -4.32
C LEU A 12 6.06 13.90 -5.71
N SER A 13 5.09 13.04 -6.01
CA SER A 13 5.00 12.34 -7.29
C SER A 13 4.76 13.27 -8.49
N LYS A 14 4.24 14.48 -8.30
CA LYS A 14 4.09 15.48 -9.36
C LYS A 14 5.37 16.25 -9.66
N GLN A 15 6.23 16.41 -8.67
CA GLN A 15 7.46 17.23 -8.77
C GLN A 15 8.73 16.40 -8.95
N SER A 16 8.77 15.21 -8.39
CA SER A 16 9.86 14.25 -8.57
C SER A 16 9.35 13.04 -9.31
N LYS A 17 10.05 12.55 -10.31
CA LYS A 17 9.77 11.29 -11.01
C LYS A 17 9.99 10.07 -10.06
N MET A 18 9.76 10.23 -8.77
CA MET A 18 9.97 9.20 -7.78
C MET A 18 8.82 8.17 -7.90
N ASN A 19 9.16 7.01 -8.40
CA ASN A 19 8.21 5.92 -8.57
C ASN A 19 8.48 4.85 -7.50
N VAL A 20 7.77 4.96 -6.38
CA VAL A 20 7.87 4.01 -5.27
C VAL A 20 7.46 2.60 -5.67
N ASP A 21 6.61 2.47 -6.69
CA ASP A 21 6.17 1.19 -7.22
C ASP A 21 7.33 0.33 -7.76
N ASN A 22 8.41 0.96 -8.20
CA ASN A 22 9.61 0.29 -8.69
C ASN A 22 10.64 -0.04 -7.59
N MET A 23 10.35 0.22 -6.32
CA MET A 23 11.21 -0.17 -5.21
C MET A 23 11.42 -1.67 -5.20
N LEU A 24 12.68 -2.11 -5.14
CA LEU A 24 13.01 -3.53 -5.03
C LEU A 24 12.77 -4.02 -3.62
N MET A 25 12.01 -5.10 -3.51
CA MET A 25 11.69 -5.74 -2.24
C MET A 25 12.61 -6.91 -1.97
N PRO A 26 13.00 -7.14 -0.71
CA PRO A 26 13.65 -8.37 -0.31
C PRO A 26 12.71 -9.57 -0.54
N ARG A 27 13.30 -10.76 -0.69
CA ARG A 27 12.54 -12.00 -0.72
C ARG A 27 12.12 -12.38 0.71
N PHE A 28 10.95 -11.95 1.15
CA PHE A 28 10.45 -12.23 2.49
C PHE A 28 9.97 -13.68 2.66
N SER A 29 9.44 -14.28 1.61
CA SER A 29 8.89 -15.63 1.63
C SER A 29 8.93 -16.24 0.22
N HIS A 30 8.62 -17.53 0.12
CA HIS A 30 8.46 -18.20 -1.17
C HIS A 30 7.31 -17.60 -2.02
N LEU A 31 6.34 -16.94 -1.41
CA LEU A 31 5.25 -16.27 -2.12
C LEU A 31 5.77 -15.18 -3.06
N SER A 32 6.89 -14.53 -2.73
CA SER A 32 7.52 -13.52 -3.58
C SER A 32 7.90 -14.05 -4.96
N ASP A 33 8.30 -15.34 -5.04
CA ASP A 33 8.71 -15.98 -6.29
C ASP A 33 7.53 -16.40 -7.16
N GLU A 34 6.38 -16.61 -6.52
CA GLU A 34 5.25 -17.28 -7.13
C GLU A 34 4.18 -16.38 -7.71
N ILE A 35 4.21 -15.09 -7.36
CA ILE A 35 3.19 -14.14 -7.84
C ILE A 35 3.30 -13.94 -9.35
N PHE A 36 4.50 -13.68 -9.85
CA PHE A 36 4.78 -13.48 -11.28
C PHE A 36 6.03 -14.30 -11.67
N PRO A 37 5.96 -15.63 -11.68
CA PRO A 37 7.12 -16.49 -11.98
C PRO A 37 7.64 -16.29 -13.41
N GLU A 38 6.81 -15.74 -14.31
CA GLU A 38 7.16 -15.42 -15.68
C GLU A 38 8.09 -14.19 -15.82
N LEU A 39 8.17 -13.35 -14.79
CA LEU A 39 9.04 -12.17 -14.81
C LEU A 39 10.47 -12.53 -14.41
N ASP A 40 11.43 -11.80 -14.96
CA ASP A 40 12.81 -11.84 -14.47
C ASP A 40 12.90 -11.38 -13.01
N GLU A 41 14.00 -11.68 -12.35
CA GLU A 41 14.18 -11.47 -10.91
C GLU A 41 14.02 -9.99 -10.51
N ILE A 42 14.60 -9.06 -11.28
CA ILE A 42 14.53 -7.62 -10.99
C ILE A 42 13.10 -7.11 -11.07
N HIS A 43 12.35 -7.51 -12.10
CA HIS A 43 10.96 -7.09 -12.25
C HIS A 43 10.04 -7.77 -11.25
N ARG A 44 10.26 -9.06 -10.97
CA ARG A 44 9.45 -9.86 -10.04
C ARG A 44 9.41 -9.24 -8.65
N TYR A 45 10.54 -8.79 -8.12
CA TYR A 45 10.62 -8.24 -6.76
C TYR A 45 10.32 -6.74 -6.66
N LYS A 46 9.84 -6.07 -7.68
CA LYS A 46 9.34 -4.71 -7.54
C LYS A 46 8.10 -4.68 -6.64
N LEU A 47 7.99 -3.65 -5.80
CA LEU A 47 6.85 -3.46 -4.89
C LEU A 47 5.50 -3.61 -5.61
N VAL A 48 5.37 -3.03 -6.80
CA VAL A 48 4.17 -3.13 -7.64
C VAL A 48 3.76 -4.58 -7.92
N ASN A 49 4.72 -5.49 -8.06
CA ASN A 49 4.48 -6.89 -8.34
C ASN A 49 4.34 -7.76 -7.09
N GLN A 50 4.48 -7.18 -5.89
CA GLN A 50 4.37 -7.92 -4.63
C GLN A 50 3.07 -7.62 -3.87
N VAL A 51 2.54 -6.40 -3.93
CA VAL A 51 1.43 -5.96 -3.06
C VAL A 51 0.26 -5.29 -3.79
N THR A 52 0.30 -5.18 -5.11
CA THR A 52 -0.83 -4.62 -5.84
C THR A 52 -2.02 -5.56 -5.87
N PHE A 53 -3.17 -5.01 -6.24
CA PHE A 53 -4.40 -5.77 -6.35
C PHE A 53 -4.26 -7.02 -7.25
N PRO A 54 -3.68 -6.92 -8.46
CA PRO A 54 -3.44 -8.11 -9.30
C PRO A 54 -2.51 -9.13 -8.64
N ALA A 55 -1.47 -8.68 -7.92
CA ALA A 55 -0.52 -9.55 -7.22
C ALA A 55 -1.24 -10.37 -6.13
N ILE A 56 -2.04 -9.69 -5.29
CA ILE A 56 -2.82 -10.33 -4.22
C ILE A 56 -3.84 -11.31 -4.80
N VAL A 57 -4.54 -10.93 -5.87
CA VAL A 57 -5.52 -11.81 -6.53
C VAL A 57 -4.85 -13.09 -7.05
N ARG A 58 -3.65 -13.01 -7.63
CA ARG A 58 -2.89 -14.20 -8.05
C ARG A 58 -2.57 -15.14 -6.89
N LEU A 59 -2.18 -14.60 -5.73
CA LEU A 59 -1.95 -15.41 -4.53
C LEU A 59 -3.25 -16.08 -4.05
N ILE A 60 -4.36 -15.36 -4.06
CA ILE A 60 -5.66 -15.90 -3.70
C ILE A 60 -6.02 -17.07 -4.63
N ASP A 61 -5.94 -16.87 -5.93
CA ASP A 61 -6.28 -17.90 -6.91
C ASP A 61 -5.43 -19.15 -6.81
N ARG A 62 -4.17 -19.00 -6.42
CA ARG A 62 -3.22 -20.09 -6.28
C ARG A 62 -3.39 -20.88 -5.00
N TYR A 63 -3.57 -20.18 -3.88
CA TYR A 63 -3.50 -20.80 -2.55
C TYR A 63 -4.84 -20.99 -1.87
N LEU A 64 -5.83 -20.22 -2.28
CA LEU A 64 -7.13 -20.24 -1.67
C LEU A 64 -8.19 -20.61 -2.74
N PRO A 65 -8.52 -21.90 -2.90
CA PRO A 65 -9.50 -22.35 -3.88
C PRO A 65 -10.81 -21.59 -3.77
N ASN A 66 -11.24 -20.99 -4.87
CA ASN A 66 -12.47 -20.21 -4.91
C ASN A 66 -13.05 -20.24 -6.33
N ASN A 67 -14.35 -20.00 -6.45
CA ASN A 67 -15.07 -19.90 -7.73
C ASN A 67 -15.48 -18.44 -8.02
N LEU A 68 -14.85 -17.46 -7.35
CA LEU A 68 -15.19 -16.06 -7.44
C LEU A 68 -14.60 -15.45 -8.71
N LYS A 69 -15.40 -14.65 -9.42
CA LYS A 69 -14.99 -14.01 -10.69
C LYS A 69 -14.51 -12.57 -10.47
N SER A 70 -15.13 -11.85 -9.54
CA SER A 70 -14.78 -10.45 -9.26
C SER A 70 -13.57 -10.36 -8.34
N GLN A 71 -12.68 -9.41 -8.64
CA GLN A 71 -11.50 -9.14 -7.81
C GLN A 71 -11.90 -8.64 -6.42
N GLU A 72 -12.95 -7.81 -6.32
CA GLU A 72 -13.46 -7.31 -5.04
C GLU A 72 -14.01 -8.45 -4.17
N GLN A 73 -14.70 -9.41 -4.78
CA GLN A 73 -15.18 -10.61 -4.07
C GLN A 73 -14.02 -11.44 -3.54
N LYS A 74 -12.95 -11.63 -4.34
CA LYS A 74 -11.74 -12.34 -3.90
C LYS A 74 -11.06 -11.67 -2.71
N ILE A 75 -10.92 -10.34 -2.73
CA ILE A 75 -10.36 -9.61 -1.59
C ILE A 75 -11.28 -9.72 -0.35
N SER A 76 -12.59 -9.56 -0.52
CA SER A 76 -13.53 -9.73 0.58
C SER A 76 -13.46 -11.13 1.18
N TRP A 77 -13.29 -12.14 0.34
CA TRP A 77 -13.14 -13.52 0.76
C TRP A 77 -11.80 -13.77 1.47
N LEU A 78 -10.69 -13.18 0.98
CA LEU A 78 -9.41 -13.20 1.70
C LEU A 78 -9.56 -12.61 3.11
N CYS A 79 -10.24 -11.45 3.24
CA CYS A 79 -10.48 -10.83 4.54
C CYS A 79 -11.25 -11.78 5.48
N GLN A 80 -12.31 -12.42 4.99
CA GLN A 80 -13.05 -13.42 5.75
C GLN A 80 -12.16 -14.59 6.19
N LYS A 81 -11.29 -15.11 5.30
CA LYS A 81 -10.39 -16.22 5.63
C LYS A 81 -9.30 -15.83 6.63
N ILE A 82 -8.90 -14.56 6.67
CA ILE A 82 -8.02 -14.01 7.71
C ILE A 82 -8.74 -13.97 9.06
N ASP A 83 -9.98 -13.51 9.10
CA ASP A 83 -10.80 -13.47 10.32
C ASP A 83 -11.08 -14.90 10.86
N GLU A 84 -11.18 -15.89 9.96
CA GLU A 84 -11.29 -17.33 10.31
C GLU A 84 -9.94 -17.94 10.73
N ASN A 85 -8.84 -17.17 10.75
CA ASN A 85 -7.48 -17.62 11.07
C ASN A 85 -6.97 -18.75 10.16
N GLN A 86 -7.36 -18.76 8.88
CA GLN A 86 -6.88 -19.76 7.94
C GLN A 86 -5.38 -19.58 7.66
N PRO A 87 -4.52 -20.61 7.83
CA PRO A 87 -3.07 -20.46 7.74
C PRO A 87 -2.56 -19.86 6.44
N LEU A 88 -3.11 -20.27 5.29
CA LEU A 88 -2.71 -19.75 3.98
C LEU A 88 -3.12 -18.27 3.79
N ALA A 89 -4.29 -17.88 4.31
CA ALA A 89 -4.73 -16.48 4.28
C ALA A 89 -3.85 -15.60 5.17
N LEU A 90 -3.45 -16.11 6.35
CA LEU A 90 -2.51 -15.42 7.24
C LEU A 90 -1.11 -15.33 6.61
N ALA A 91 -0.66 -16.34 5.85
CA ALA A 91 0.59 -16.28 5.11
C ALA A 91 0.57 -15.18 4.02
N ILE A 92 -0.55 -15.04 3.30
CA ILE A 92 -0.75 -13.96 2.33
C ILE A 92 -0.75 -12.59 3.04
N LEU A 93 -1.44 -12.46 4.19
CA LEU A 93 -1.42 -11.23 4.99
C LEU A 93 0.01 -10.88 5.44
N SER A 94 0.75 -11.88 5.95
CA SER A 94 2.16 -11.65 6.36
C SER A 94 3.01 -11.18 5.19
N HIS A 95 2.88 -11.79 4.00
CA HIS A 95 3.58 -11.38 2.80
C HIS A 95 3.28 -9.91 2.45
N ILE A 96 2.01 -9.51 2.47
CA ILE A 96 1.59 -8.13 2.20
C ILE A 96 2.20 -7.16 3.21
N THR A 97 2.11 -7.50 4.51
CA THR A 97 2.57 -6.63 5.60
C THR A 97 4.08 -6.54 5.67
N ASP A 98 4.83 -7.59 5.30
CA ASP A 98 6.30 -7.57 5.22
C ASP A 98 6.77 -6.57 4.14
N ASN A 99 6.19 -6.68 2.95
CA ASN A 99 6.53 -5.78 1.83
C ASN A 99 6.12 -4.33 2.12
N LEU A 100 4.92 -4.10 2.67
CA LEU A 100 4.46 -2.76 3.02
C LEU A 100 5.31 -2.16 4.13
N ALA A 101 5.58 -2.89 5.21
CA ALA A 101 6.40 -2.40 6.31
C ALA A 101 7.81 -2.02 5.85
N TYR A 102 8.44 -2.82 4.99
CA TYR A 102 9.75 -2.51 4.42
C TYR A 102 9.71 -1.24 3.56
N ALA A 103 8.72 -1.11 2.67
CA ALA A 103 8.57 0.08 1.84
C ALA A 103 8.34 1.34 2.71
N LEU A 104 7.44 1.24 3.70
CA LEU A 104 7.13 2.34 4.61
C LEU A 104 8.32 2.70 5.50
N MET A 105 9.08 1.72 6.00
CA MET A 105 10.32 1.95 6.75
C MET A 105 11.32 2.80 5.96
N ASN A 106 11.55 2.45 4.70
CA ASN A 106 12.45 3.22 3.85
C ASN A 106 11.96 4.65 3.65
N LEU A 107 10.65 4.86 3.42
CA LEU A 107 10.07 6.18 3.29
C LEU A 107 10.18 7.00 4.59
N VAL A 108 9.91 6.37 5.73
CA VAL A 108 10.04 7.02 7.04
C VAL A 108 11.48 7.42 7.31
N ASN A 109 12.45 6.54 7.03
CA ASN A 109 13.87 6.84 7.24
C ASN A 109 14.37 7.98 6.32
N ILE A 110 13.81 8.12 5.11
CA ILE A 110 14.19 9.19 4.17
C ILE A 110 13.50 10.51 4.52
N PHE A 111 12.21 10.48 4.87
CA PHE A 111 11.38 11.68 5.01
C PHE A 111 11.03 12.03 6.46
N SER A 112 11.43 11.21 7.44
CA SER A 112 11.09 11.37 8.86
C SER A 112 9.57 11.58 9.08
N SER A 113 8.76 10.81 8.36
CA SER A 113 7.30 10.96 8.37
C SER A 113 6.72 10.47 9.71
N GLU A 114 5.95 11.32 10.39
CA GLU A 114 5.26 10.99 11.64
C GLU A 114 3.88 10.37 11.41
N LYS A 115 3.30 10.59 10.25
CA LYS A 115 1.96 10.10 9.91
C LYS A 115 1.96 9.44 8.54
N ILE A 116 1.39 8.23 8.49
CA ILE A 116 1.21 7.45 7.26
C ILE A 116 -0.28 7.16 7.08
N MET A 117 -0.83 7.56 5.95
CA MET A 117 -2.19 7.21 5.58
C MET A 117 -2.16 6.01 4.62
N LEU A 118 -2.75 4.89 5.05
CA LEU A 118 -2.96 3.72 4.21
C LEU A 118 -4.39 3.72 3.68
N ASN A 119 -4.52 3.61 2.36
CA ASN A 119 -5.81 3.41 1.71
C ASN A 119 -5.74 2.15 0.83
N SER A 120 -6.56 1.16 1.15
CA SER A 120 -6.53 -0.15 0.50
C SER A 120 -7.88 -0.85 0.67
N PRO A 121 -8.31 -1.70 -0.29
CA PRO A 121 -9.45 -2.59 -0.10
C PRO A 121 -9.31 -3.53 1.10
N LEU A 122 -8.08 -3.78 1.57
CA LEU A 122 -7.79 -4.57 2.77
C LEU A 122 -8.11 -3.84 4.08
N ILE A 123 -8.60 -2.60 4.02
CA ILE A 123 -9.00 -1.85 5.23
C ILE A 123 -10.14 -2.52 6.00
N LYS A 124 -10.86 -3.47 5.38
CA LYS A 124 -11.87 -4.29 6.03
C LYS A 124 -11.28 -5.11 7.20
N ILE A 125 -10.00 -5.46 7.12
CA ILE A 125 -9.23 -6.14 8.16
C ILE A 125 -8.21 -5.17 8.79
N LYS A 126 -8.66 -3.94 9.08
CA LYS A 126 -7.79 -2.87 9.57
C LYS A 126 -6.93 -3.30 10.76
N GLU A 127 -7.54 -3.93 11.77
CA GLU A 127 -6.83 -4.30 12.99
C GLU A 127 -5.65 -5.25 12.73
N PRO A 128 -5.81 -6.44 12.13
CA PRO A 128 -4.67 -7.32 11.88
C PRO A 128 -3.66 -6.70 10.89
N LEU A 129 -4.12 -5.93 9.90
CA LEU A 129 -3.25 -5.28 8.92
C LEU A 129 -2.37 -4.22 9.60
N PHE A 130 -2.96 -3.30 10.36
CA PHE A 130 -2.25 -2.20 11.00
C PHE A 130 -1.35 -2.67 12.13
N THR A 131 -1.79 -3.62 12.93
CA THR A 131 -0.99 -4.22 14.00
C THR A 131 0.29 -4.84 13.44
N GLN A 132 0.18 -5.70 12.42
CA GLN A 132 1.36 -6.32 11.81
C GLN A 132 2.29 -5.31 11.15
N ILE A 133 1.76 -4.30 10.43
CA ILE A 133 2.58 -3.25 9.84
C ILE A 133 3.30 -2.46 10.93
N SER A 134 2.60 -2.05 12.00
CA SER A 134 3.20 -1.29 13.11
C SER A 134 4.31 -2.06 13.81
N GLU A 135 4.07 -3.32 14.16
CA GLU A 135 5.06 -4.19 14.80
C GLU A 135 6.33 -4.34 13.94
N LYS A 136 6.13 -4.62 12.64
CA LYS A 136 7.24 -4.79 11.69
C LYS A 136 8.00 -3.48 11.44
N LEU A 137 7.30 -2.35 11.40
CA LEU A 137 7.91 -1.02 11.30
C LEU A 137 8.77 -0.72 12.52
N HIS A 138 8.21 -0.82 13.73
CA HIS A 138 8.94 -0.51 14.95
C HIS A 138 10.17 -1.39 15.16
N LYS A 139 10.09 -2.66 14.76
CA LYS A 139 11.23 -3.60 14.85
C LYS A 139 12.40 -3.19 13.97
N ASN A 140 12.16 -2.53 12.84
CA ASN A 140 13.15 -2.27 11.80
C ASN A 140 13.50 -0.78 11.65
N LEU A 141 12.89 0.13 12.40
CA LEU A 141 13.21 1.56 12.36
C LEU A 141 14.58 1.84 12.96
N LEU A 142 15.36 2.67 12.29
CA LEU A 142 16.66 3.15 12.78
C LEU A 142 16.51 4.10 13.97
N GLN A 143 15.42 4.86 14.01
CA GLN A 143 15.11 5.81 15.08
C GLN A 143 14.05 5.24 16.02
N THR A 144 14.46 4.75 17.17
CA THR A 144 13.58 4.12 18.17
C THR A 144 12.56 5.08 18.79
N ASN A 145 12.76 6.38 18.68
CA ASN A 145 11.89 7.40 19.29
C ASN A 145 10.84 7.97 18.32
N LEU A 146 10.84 7.54 17.06
CA LEU A 146 9.87 8.01 16.06
C LEU A 146 8.51 7.34 16.30
N LYS A 147 7.53 8.12 16.72
CA LYS A 147 6.14 7.67 16.79
C LYS A 147 5.51 7.84 15.42
N ILE A 148 5.16 6.72 14.79
CA ILE A 148 4.47 6.70 13.51
C ILE A 148 2.99 6.44 13.76
N ASP A 149 2.15 7.35 13.32
CA ASP A 149 0.70 7.22 13.38
C ASP A 149 0.19 6.64 12.04
N LEU A 150 -0.29 5.38 12.08
CA LEU A 150 -0.93 4.73 10.93
C LEU A 150 -2.42 5.07 10.94
N VAL A 151 -2.87 5.78 9.91
CA VAL A 151 -4.26 6.17 9.76
C VAL A 151 -4.84 5.67 8.43
N THR A 152 -6.17 5.64 8.35
CA THR A 152 -6.88 5.40 7.09
C THR A 152 -7.72 6.62 6.73
N SER A 153 -8.03 6.78 5.45
CA SER A 153 -8.97 7.80 4.99
C SER A 153 -10.36 7.55 5.58
N GLN A 154 -11.02 8.61 6.02
CA GLN A 154 -12.43 8.58 6.42
C GLN A 154 -13.38 8.57 5.21
N TYR A 155 -12.85 8.85 4.03
CA TYR A 155 -13.62 8.93 2.79
C TYR A 155 -13.44 7.67 1.97
N ASP A 156 -14.54 7.21 1.38
CA ASP A 156 -14.47 6.16 0.37
C ASP A 156 -13.61 6.65 -0.80
N TRP A 157 -12.84 5.75 -1.38
CA TRP A 157 -11.97 5.98 -2.54
C TRP A 157 -12.70 6.70 -3.70
N ASN A 158 -13.97 6.38 -3.91
CA ASN A 158 -14.82 6.97 -4.95
C ASN A 158 -15.56 8.23 -4.48
N SER A 159 -15.27 8.76 -3.30
CA SER A 159 -15.98 9.94 -2.78
C SER A 159 -15.68 11.19 -3.61
N PRO A 160 -16.69 11.90 -4.11
CA PRO A 160 -16.52 13.19 -4.79
C PRO A 160 -15.80 14.24 -3.95
N LEU A 161 -15.84 14.11 -2.61
CA LEU A 161 -15.16 15.00 -1.67
C LEU A 161 -13.66 15.02 -1.85
N ILE A 162 -13.04 13.88 -2.25
CA ILE A 162 -11.60 13.81 -2.52
C ILE A 162 -11.26 14.68 -3.72
N ALA A 163 -12.02 14.59 -4.81
CA ALA A 163 -11.84 15.41 -6.00
C ALA A 163 -12.07 16.90 -5.69
N CYS A 164 -13.14 17.22 -4.95
CA CYS A 164 -13.44 18.60 -4.53
C CYS A 164 -12.32 19.18 -3.65
N SER A 165 -11.74 18.39 -2.73
CA SER A 165 -10.64 18.83 -1.89
C SER A 165 -9.38 19.10 -2.70
N ALA A 166 -9.07 18.27 -3.69
CA ALA A 166 -7.94 18.46 -4.60
C ALA A 166 -8.09 19.72 -5.46
N ILE A 167 -9.31 19.98 -5.98
CA ILE A 167 -9.64 21.20 -6.74
C ILE A 167 -9.50 22.43 -5.83
N LYS A 168 -10.07 22.37 -4.63
CA LYS A 168 -9.97 23.45 -3.64
C LYS A 168 -8.51 23.77 -3.34
N GLN A 169 -7.69 22.76 -3.06
CA GLN A 169 -6.26 22.94 -2.81
C GLN A 169 -5.58 23.57 -4.03
N GLY A 170 -5.85 23.10 -5.24
CA GLY A 170 -5.28 23.65 -6.49
C GLY A 170 -5.64 25.12 -6.72
N ILE A 171 -6.81 25.57 -6.26
CA ILE A 171 -7.21 26.97 -6.30
C ILE A 171 -6.41 27.80 -5.27
N TYR A 172 -6.30 27.32 -4.03
CA TYR A 172 -5.55 28.02 -2.97
C TYR A 172 -4.07 28.13 -3.29
N ASP A 173 -3.47 27.08 -3.90
CA ASP A 173 -2.07 27.07 -4.31
C ASP A 173 -1.81 27.89 -5.59
N GLY A 174 -2.86 28.46 -6.20
CA GLY A 174 -2.79 29.23 -7.43
C GLY A 174 -2.46 28.40 -8.70
N ASN A 175 -2.39 27.08 -8.58
CA ASN A 175 -2.00 26.19 -9.69
C ASN A 175 -3.04 26.12 -10.81
N LEU A 176 -4.34 26.28 -10.48
CA LEU A 176 -5.43 26.30 -11.46
C LEU A 176 -5.66 27.69 -12.08
N ILE A 177 -5.03 28.73 -11.54
CA ILE A 177 -5.21 30.12 -12.03
C ILE A 177 -4.07 30.48 -12.98
N LYS A 178 -2.88 29.94 -12.79
CA LYS A 178 -1.69 30.22 -13.61
C LYS A 178 -1.86 29.86 -15.09
N ASP A 179 -2.61 28.81 -15.40
CA ASP A 179 -2.82 28.34 -16.78
C ASP A 179 -3.85 29.19 -17.57
N ARG A 180 -4.48 30.20 -16.93
CA ARG A 180 -5.44 31.10 -17.60
C ARG A 180 -4.94 32.53 -17.81
N ILE A 181 -3.70 32.84 -17.44
CA ILE A 181 -3.13 34.18 -17.50
C ILE A 181 -2.02 34.28 -18.58
N ASN A 182 -1.76 33.20 -19.31
CA ASN A 182 -0.86 33.19 -20.48
C ASN A 182 -1.63 33.03 -21.77
#